data_36fa353556be4d0414084d0846c97044
#
_entry.id   36fa353556be4d0414084d0846c97044
#
_cell.length_a   1.000
_cell.length_b   1.000
_cell.length_c   1.000
_cell.angle_alpha   90.00
_cell.angle_beta   90.00
_cell.angle_gamma   90.00
#
_symmetry.space_group_name_H-M   'P 1'
#
loop_
_entity.id
_entity.type
_entity.pdbx_description
1 polymer ?
#
loop_
_entity_poly.entity_id
_entity_poly.type
_entity_poly.pdbx_seq_one_letter_code
_entity_poly.pdbx_strand_id
1 'polypeptide(L)'
;TDEIIKGKVKQLLSKNITPIICVGESHEIQEKGETEKFLSSQLELIIKDQNLDINSCIFAYEPLWAIGKGVPADLKLINSSISHIKSIFNSNNLDLDILYGGSVDSKNSREILSVDNVSGLLVGNSSLDGKEFANIAKNF
;
A
#
# COMPACT_ATOMS: atom_id res chain seq x y z
N THR A 1 -13.52 9.32 -4.80
CA THR A 1 -14.38 8.16 -4.46
C THR A 1 -13.78 6.91 -5.09
N ASP A 2 -14.09 5.76 -4.54
CA ASP A 2 -13.56 4.45 -4.98
C ASP A 2 -13.97 4.13 -6.43
N GLU A 3 -15.15 4.58 -6.86
CA GLU A 3 -15.59 4.48 -8.26
C GLU A 3 -14.67 5.25 -9.23
N ILE A 4 -14.13 6.39 -8.82
CA ILE A 4 -13.16 7.15 -9.63
C ILE A 4 -11.85 6.38 -9.73
N ILE A 5 -11.38 5.78 -8.62
CA ILE A 5 -10.17 4.95 -8.59
C ILE A 5 -10.34 3.75 -9.52
N LYS A 6 -11.45 3.04 -9.42
CA LYS A 6 -11.79 1.93 -10.31
C LYS A 6 -11.77 2.33 -11.79
N GLY A 7 -12.35 3.48 -12.14
CA GLY A 7 -12.30 4.01 -13.49
C GLY A 7 -10.87 4.29 -13.99
N LYS A 8 -10.00 4.83 -13.12
CA LYS A 8 -8.58 5.07 -13.43
C LYS A 8 -7.82 3.75 -13.64
N VAL A 9 -8.02 2.76 -12.76
CA VAL A 9 -7.41 1.43 -12.88
C VAL A 9 -7.77 0.82 -14.23
N LYS A 10 -9.06 0.82 -14.61
CA LYS A 10 -9.51 0.32 -15.90
C LYS A 10 -8.82 1.02 -17.08
N GLN A 11 -8.67 2.35 -17.03
CA GLN A 11 -7.99 3.09 -18.08
C GLN A 11 -6.50 2.75 -18.18
N LEU A 12 -5.79 2.62 -17.04
CA LEU A 12 -4.38 2.25 -17.03
C LEU A 12 -4.16 0.87 -17.62
N LEU A 13 -4.93 -0.13 -17.15
CA LEU A 13 -4.86 -1.50 -17.67
C LEU A 13 -5.16 -1.56 -19.17
N SER A 14 -6.12 -0.78 -19.67
CA SER A 14 -6.42 -0.70 -21.12
C SER A 14 -5.28 -0.16 -21.97
N LYS A 15 -4.27 0.46 -21.34
CA LYS A 15 -3.06 1.00 -21.99
C LYS A 15 -1.81 0.18 -21.66
N ASN A 16 -1.95 -1.00 -21.06
CA ASN A 16 -0.84 -1.84 -20.60
C ASN A 16 0.08 -1.11 -19.60
N ILE A 17 -0.50 -0.25 -18.75
CA ILE A 17 0.20 0.42 -17.66
C ILE A 17 -0.19 -0.27 -16.36
N THR A 18 0.79 -0.78 -15.62
CA THR A 18 0.57 -1.38 -14.30
C THR A 18 0.16 -0.33 -13.28
N PRO A 19 -1.05 -0.38 -12.72
CA PRO A 19 -1.46 0.56 -11.67
C PRO A 19 -0.83 0.21 -10.33
N ILE A 20 -0.44 1.23 -9.56
CA ILE A 20 -0.22 1.09 -8.11
C ILE A 20 -1.45 1.66 -7.42
N ILE A 21 -2.18 0.80 -6.71
CA ILE A 21 -3.44 1.15 -6.04
C ILE A 21 -3.15 1.39 -4.57
N CYS A 22 -3.30 2.65 -4.14
CA CYS A 22 -3.08 3.04 -2.75
C CYS A 22 -4.36 2.85 -1.94
N VAL A 23 -4.23 2.16 -0.80
CA VAL A 23 -5.28 1.97 0.20
C VAL A 23 -4.74 2.36 1.57
N GLY A 24 -5.57 2.96 2.40
CA GLY A 24 -5.14 3.38 3.74
C GLY A 24 -6.20 4.24 4.41
N GLU A 25 -6.19 4.20 5.73
CA GLU A 25 -7.17 4.85 6.59
C GLU A 25 -6.69 6.22 7.08
N SER A 26 -7.66 7.03 7.55
CA SER A 26 -7.39 8.27 8.30
C SER A 26 -7.02 7.95 9.75
N HIS A 27 -6.41 8.94 10.44
CA HIS A 27 -6.09 8.83 11.86
C HIS A 27 -7.33 8.55 12.71
N GLU A 28 -8.47 9.16 12.39
CA GLU A 28 -9.72 8.95 13.11
C GLU A 28 -10.21 7.49 13.05
N ILE A 29 -10.06 6.85 11.90
CA ILE A 29 -10.44 5.43 11.71
C ILE A 29 -9.47 4.53 12.47
N GLN A 30 -8.19 4.85 12.44
CA GLN A 30 -7.17 4.12 13.17
C GLN A 30 -7.40 4.18 14.69
N GLU A 31 -7.69 5.39 15.25
CA GLU A 31 -8.00 5.57 16.67
C GLU A 31 -9.25 4.80 17.13
N LYS A 32 -10.22 4.63 16.24
CA LYS A 32 -11.43 3.83 16.52
C LYS A 32 -11.20 2.31 16.43
N GLY A 33 -10.02 1.87 16.00
CA GLY A 33 -9.73 0.45 15.77
C GLY A 33 -10.48 -0.14 14.58
N GLU A 34 -10.88 0.68 13.60
CA GLU A 34 -11.67 0.28 12.43
C GLU A 34 -10.83 0.09 11.16
N THR A 35 -9.50 0.11 11.27
CA THR A 35 -8.56 0.00 10.13
C THR A 35 -8.87 -1.20 9.23
N GLU A 36 -8.97 -2.41 9.77
CA GLU A 36 -9.22 -3.61 8.97
C GLU A 36 -10.55 -3.56 8.22
N LYS A 37 -11.61 -3.11 8.88
CA LYS A 37 -12.93 -2.95 8.25
C LYS A 37 -12.89 -1.93 7.12
N PHE A 38 -12.17 -0.82 7.32
CA PHE A 38 -12.03 0.22 6.32
C PHE A 38 -11.24 -0.27 5.10
N LEU A 39 -10.08 -0.93 5.32
CA LEU A 39 -9.28 -1.52 4.26
C LEU A 39 -10.07 -2.56 3.46
N SER A 40 -10.84 -3.42 4.15
CA SER A 40 -11.75 -4.37 3.49
C SER A 40 -12.72 -3.68 2.55
N SER A 41 -13.33 -2.57 2.98
CA SER A 41 -14.30 -1.83 2.15
C SER A 41 -13.66 -1.20 0.91
N GLN A 42 -12.44 -0.67 1.02
CA GLN A 42 -11.71 -0.11 -0.12
C GLN A 42 -11.32 -1.19 -1.14
N LEU A 43 -10.83 -2.35 -0.66
CA LEU A 43 -10.39 -3.45 -1.52
C LEU A 43 -11.55 -4.13 -2.23
N GLU A 44 -12.67 -4.32 -1.54
CA GLU A 44 -13.82 -5.07 -2.04
C GLU A 44 -14.37 -4.51 -3.35
N LEU A 45 -14.44 -3.19 -3.49
CA LEU A 45 -14.92 -2.50 -4.69
C LEU A 45 -14.04 -2.73 -5.92
N ILE A 46 -12.75 -2.98 -5.72
CA ILE A 46 -11.79 -3.19 -6.79
C ILE A 46 -11.68 -4.68 -7.12
N ILE A 47 -11.53 -5.53 -6.09
CA ILE A 47 -11.28 -6.97 -6.24
C ILE A 47 -12.51 -7.69 -6.81
N LYS A 48 -13.72 -7.27 -6.47
CA LYS A 48 -14.97 -7.90 -6.97
C LYS A 48 -15.33 -7.51 -8.40
N ASP A 49 -14.63 -6.57 -9.03
CA ASP A 49 -14.90 -6.22 -10.42
C ASP A 49 -14.25 -7.21 -11.38
N GLN A 50 -15.05 -8.15 -11.88
CA GLN A 50 -14.62 -9.19 -12.85
C GLN A 50 -14.11 -8.63 -14.18
N ASN A 51 -14.30 -7.32 -14.46
CA ASN A 51 -13.81 -6.68 -15.68
C ASN A 51 -12.40 -6.08 -15.51
N LEU A 52 -11.81 -6.17 -14.31
CA LEU A 52 -10.45 -5.70 -14.03
C LEU A 52 -9.49 -6.89 -13.93
N ASP A 53 -8.38 -6.82 -14.66
CA ASP A 53 -7.25 -7.73 -14.45
C ASP A 53 -6.44 -7.29 -13.23
N ILE A 54 -6.92 -7.67 -12.05
CA ILE A 54 -6.29 -7.31 -10.78
C ILE A 54 -4.90 -7.92 -10.64
N ASN A 55 -4.61 -9.06 -11.30
CA ASN A 55 -3.28 -9.68 -11.26
C ASN A 55 -2.19 -8.82 -11.90
N SER A 56 -2.57 -7.83 -12.73
CA SER A 56 -1.65 -6.85 -13.31
C SER A 56 -1.48 -5.59 -12.46
N CYS A 57 -1.97 -5.58 -11.21
CA CYS A 57 -1.90 -4.44 -10.31
C CYS A 57 -0.91 -4.68 -9.16
N ILE A 58 -0.36 -3.59 -8.62
CA ILE A 58 0.40 -3.55 -7.38
C ILE A 58 -0.44 -2.77 -6.37
N PHE A 59 -0.39 -3.15 -5.10
CA PHE A 59 -1.07 -2.42 -4.04
C PHE A 59 -0.08 -1.73 -3.11
N ALA A 60 -0.46 -0.59 -2.56
CA ALA A 60 0.32 0.12 -1.56
C ALA A 60 -0.54 0.43 -0.34
N TYR A 61 -0.09 0.02 0.85
CA TYR A 61 -0.68 0.45 2.10
C TYR A 61 -0.12 1.81 2.50
N GLU A 62 -0.96 2.82 2.47
CA GLU A 62 -0.63 4.21 2.77
C GLU A 62 -1.51 4.76 3.91
N PRO A 63 -1.18 4.54 5.18
CA PRO A 63 -1.91 5.17 6.27
C PRO A 63 -1.79 6.70 6.15
N LEU A 64 -2.90 7.39 5.85
CA LEU A 64 -2.91 8.82 5.50
C LEU A 64 -2.27 9.72 6.58
N TRP A 65 -2.36 9.30 7.83
CA TRP A 65 -1.81 10.01 8.97
C TRP A 65 -0.28 9.87 9.10
N ALA A 66 0.34 8.88 8.44
CA ALA A 66 1.79 8.68 8.42
C ALA A 66 2.48 9.29 7.19
N ILE A 67 1.72 9.81 6.21
CA ILE A 67 2.28 10.40 4.98
C ILE A 67 2.87 11.78 5.29
N GLY A 68 4.14 12.00 4.92
CA GLY A 68 4.80 13.31 5.02
C GLY A 68 5.01 13.83 6.45
N LYS A 69 4.83 12.99 7.46
CA LYS A 69 5.02 13.36 8.88
C LYS A 69 6.45 13.15 9.38
N GLY A 70 7.30 12.49 8.61
CA GLY A 70 8.67 12.14 9.00
C GLY A 70 8.75 10.98 10.02
N VAL A 71 7.60 10.42 10.43
CA VAL A 71 7.51 9.27 11.33
C VAL A 71 6.65 8.23 10.64
N PRO A 72 7.14 6.99 10.44
CA PRO A 72 6.35 5.91 9.88
C PRO A 72 5.27 5.43 10.87
N ALA A 73 4.32 4.64 10.41
CA ALA A 73 3.48 3.86 11.29
C ALA A 73 4.32 2.86 12.11
N ASP A 74 3.83 2.47 13.29
CA ASP A 74 4.45 1.41 14.09
C ASP A 74 4.51 0.11 13.29
N LEU A 75 5.63 -0.63 13.40
CA LEU A 75 5.86 -1.88 12.65
C LEU A 75 4.78 -2.94 12.90
N LYS A 76 4.21 -2.98 14.11
CA LYS A 76 3.12 -3.93 14.42
C LYS A 76 1.84 -3.55 13.67
N LEU A 77 1.57 -2.25 13.55
CA LEU A 77 0.43 -1.77 12.77
C LEU A 77 0.64 -2.02 11.27
N ILE A 78 1.84 -1.77 10.76
CA ILE A 78 2.19 -2.10 9.37
C ILE A 78 1.96 -3.59 9.13
N ASN A 79 2.47 -4.45 10.01
CA ASN A 79 2.32 -5.90 9.89
C ASN A 79 0.84 -6.33 9.95
N SER A 80 0.06 -5.84 10.92
CA SER A 80 -1.35 -6.22 11.02
C SER A 80 -2.17 -5.79 9.81
N SER A 81 -1.97 -4.55 9.34
CA SER A 81 -2.71 -4.01 8.19
C SER A 81 -2.34 -4.73 6.88
N ILE A 82 -1.04 -4.95 6.62
CA ILE A 82 -0.58 -5.65 5.43
C ILE A 82 -0.98 -7.13 5.46
N SER A 83 -0.89 -7.79 6.61
CA SER A 83 -1.37 -9.18 6.79
C SER A 83 -2.88 -9.29 6.55
N HIS A 84 -3.66 -8.29 6.99
CA HIS A 84 -5.09 -8.23 6.71
C HIS A 84 -5.37 -8.08 5.20
N ILE A 85 -4.68 -7.17 4.50
CA ILE A 85 -4.78 -7.02 3.04
C ILE A 85 -4.43 -8.34 2.35
N LYS A 86 -3.32 -8.98 2.74
CA LYS A 86 -2.89 -10.27 2.16
C LYS A 86 -3.91 -11.37 2.40
N SER A 87 -4.57 -11.39 3.56
CA SER A 87 -5.63 -12.36 3.85
C SER A 87 -6.84 -12.21 2.91
N ILE A 88 -7.20 -10.96 2.57
CA ILE A 88 -8.26 -10.67 1.60
C ILE A 88 -7.85 -11.16 0.20
N PHE A 89 -6.60 -10.91 -0.21
CA PHE A 89 -6.10 -11.41 -1.50
C PHE A 89 -6.15 -12.94 -1.56
N ASN A 90 -5.62 -13.63 -0.56
CA ASN A 90 -5.62 -15.09 -0.50
C ASN A 90 -7.04 -15.67 -0.55
N SER A 91 -8.00 -15.04 0.14
CA SER A 91 -9.42 -15.46 0.12
C SER A 91 -10.08 -15.32 -1.26
N ASN A 92 -9.49 -14.50 -2.14
CA ASN A 92 -9.93 -14.31 -3.52
C ASN A 92 -9.01 -14.99 -4.55
N ASN A 93 -8.10 -15.87 -4.12
CA ASN A 93 -7.11 -16.57 -4.94
C ASN A 93 -6.18 -15.60 -5.70
N LEU A 94 -5.83 -14.47 -5.08
CA LEU A 94 -4.90 -13.47 -5.61
C LEU A 94 -3.58 -13.54 -4.84
N ASP A 95 -2.46 -13.47 -5.57
CA ASP A 95 -1.12 -13.35 -5.00
C ASP A 95 -0.48 -12.07 -5.54
N LEU A 96 -0.71 -10.97 -4.82
CA LEU A 96 -0.33 -9.62 -5.25
C LEU A 96 0.72 -9.01 -4.34
N ASP A 97 1.59 -8.19 -4.94
CA ASP A 97 2.57 -7.40 -4.22
C ASP A 97 1.92 -6.27 -3.42
N ILE A 98 2.41 -6.07 -2.19
CA ILE A 98 1.96 -5.00 -1.29
C ILE A 98 3.16 -4.16 -0.89
N LEU A 99 3.15 -2.90 -1.29
CA LEU A 99 4.13 -1.90 -0.89
C LEU A 99 3.69 -1.21 0.40
N TYR A 100 4.64 -0.70 1.17
CA TYR A 100 4.36 0.27 2.22
C TYR A 100 4.67 1.69 1.74
N GLY A 101 3.72 2.63 1.89
CA GLY A 101 3.81 4.00 1.39
C GLY A 101 3.66 5.10 2.45
N GLY A 102 4.00 4.84 3.70
CA GLY A 102 4.09 5.88 4.73
C GLY A 102 5.39 6.67 4.65
N SER A 103 5.77 7.34 5.77
CA SER A 103 7.06 8.03 5.86
C SER A 103 8.21 7.03 5.83
N VAL A 104 8.94 6.98 4.70
CA VAL A 104 10.09 6.11 4.48
C VAL A 104 11.35 6.93 4.29
N ASP A 105 12.44 6.54 4.99
CA ASP A 105 13.80 7.06 4.83
C ASP A 105 14.84 5.94 4.90
N SER A 106 16.12 6.28 4.73
CA SER A 106 17.22 5.29 4.76
C SER A 106 17.43 4.65 6.14
N LYS A 107 16.90 5.25 7.22
CA LYS A 107 17.07 4.75 8.59
C LYS A 107 16.02 3.69 8.93
N ASN A 108 14.79 3.85 8.41
CA ASN A 108 13.67 2.98 8.73
C ASN A 108 13.35 1.93 7.64
N SER A 109 13.82 2.14 6.40
CA SER A 109 13.47 1.28 5.25
C SER A 109 13.81 -0.20 5.47
N ARG A 110 14.97 -0.51 6.10
CA ARG A 110 15.35 -1.89 6.40
C ARG A 110 14.38 -2.58 7.35
N GLU A 111 13.96 -1.89 8.40
CA GLU A 111 13.02 -2.45 9.38
C GLU A 111 11.64 -2.66 8.77
N ILE A 112 11.18 -1.69 7.96
CA ILE A 112 9.90 -1.80 7.26
C ILE A 112 9.93 -2.98 6.26
N LEU A 113 11.01 -3.14 5.50
CA LEU A 113 11.19 -4.27 4.57
C LEU A 113 11.29 -5.62 5.26
N SER A 114 11.63 -5.66 6.55
CA SER A 114 11.65 -6.91 7.33
C SER A 114 10.27 -7.35 7.81
N VAL A 115 9.23 -6.53 7.62
CA VAL A 115 7.86 -6.88 7.98
C VAL A 115 7.31 -7.89 6.96
N ASP A 116 6.68 -8.95 7.46
CA ASP A 116 6.10 -9.99 6.63
C ASP A 116 5.09 -9.41 5.60
N ASN A 117 5.13 -9.95 4.38
CA ASN A 117 4.28 -9.56 3.26
C ASN A 117 4.49 -8.13 2.72
N VAL A 118 5.52 -7.39 3.18
CA VAL A 118 5.95 -6.16 2.53
C VAL A 118 6.82 -6.51 1.34
N SER A 119 6.30 -6.34 0.13
CA SER A 119 7.02 -6.62 -1.13
C SER A 119 7.93 -5.48 -1.56
N GLY A 120 7.77 -4.28 -0.99
CA GLY A 120 8.55 -3.10 -1.36
C GLY A 120 8.08 -1.81 -0.71
N LEU A 121 8.63 -0.70 -1.16
CA LEU A 121 8.37 0.63 -0.60
C LEU A 121 7.90 1.60 -1.68
N LEU A 122 6.88 2.39 -1.37
CA LEU A 122 6.47 3.55 -2.18
C LEU A 122 7.02 4.81 -1.50
N VAL A 123 8.13 5.32 -2.04
CA VAL A 123 8.92 6.40 -1.40
C VAL A 123 8.46 7.76 -1.90
N GLY A 124 8.01 8.62 -0.98
CA GLY A 124 7.59 10.00 -1.24
C GLY A 124 8.77 10.99 -1.21
N ASN A 125 8.76 11.93 -0.26
CA ASN A 125 9.72 13.03 -0.17
C ASN A 125 11.20 12.61 -0.17
N SER A 126 11.55 11.49 0.43
CA SER A 126 12.93 10.98 0.46
C SER A 126 13.45 10.60 -0.94
N SER A 127 12.58 10.42 -1.94
CA SER A 127 12.98 10.18 -3.33
C SER A 127 13.48 11.44 -4.05
N LEU A 128 13.23 12.63 -3.51
CA LEU A 128 13.68 13.90 -4.08
C LEU A 128 15.17 14.14 -3.87
N ASP A 129 15.80 13.49 -2.89
CA ASP A 129 17.24 13.45 -2.70
C ASP A 129 17.78 12.12 -3.26
N GLY A 130 18.55 12.20 -4.35
CA GLY A 130 19.07 11.01 -5.02
C GLY A 130 20.02 10.17 -4.15
N LYS A 131 20.75 10.79 -3.20
CA LYS A 131 21.63 10.08 -2.27
C LYS A 131 20.80 9.34 -1.22
N GLU A 132 19.80 9.99 -0.68
CA GLU A 132 18.87 9.38 0.28
C GLU A 132 18.10 8.21 -0.37
N PHE A 133 17.57 8.43 -1.58
CA PHE A 133 16.87 7.37 -2.31
C PHE A 133 17.79 6.17 -2.63
N ALA A 134 19.04 6.44 -3.03
CA ALA A 134 20.02 5.36 -3.24
C ALA A 134 20.35 4.60 -1.95
N ASN A 135 20.36 5.27 -0.79
CA ASN A 135 20.57 4.61 0.50
C ASN A 135 19.36 3.74 0.90
N ILE A 136 18.13 4.19 0.61
CA ILE A 136 16.93 3.36 0.79
C ILE A 136 17.06 2.09 -0.08
N ALA A 137 17.40 2.24 -1.36
CA ALA A 137 17.53 1.12 -2.30
C ALA A 137 18.57 0.06 -1.89
N LYS A 138 19.60 0.43 -1.13
CA LYS A 138 20.60 -0.53 -0.61
C LYS A 138 20.09 -1.44 0.51
N ASN A 139 18.91 -1.15 1.05
CA ASN A 139 18.30 -1.95 2.12
C ASN A 139 17.41 -3.09 1.58
N PHE A 140 17.24 -3.17 0.25
CA PHE A 140 16.59 -4.29 -0.45
C PHE A 140 17.50 -5.50 -0.56
#